data_b9afd73d330513d3213a26a495acd5a4
#
_entry.id   b9afd73d330513d3213a26a495acd5a4
#
_cell.length_a   1.000
_cell.length_b   1.000
_cell.length_c   1.000
_cell.angle_alpha   90.00
_cell.angle_beta   90.00
_cell.angle_gamma   90.00
#
_symmetry.space_group_name_H-M   'P 1'
#
loop_
_entity.id
_entity.type
_entity.pdbx_description
1 polymer ?
#
loop_
_entity_poly.entity_id
_entity_poly.type
_entity_poly.pdbx_seq_one_letter_code
_entity_poly.pdbx_strand_id
1 'polypeptide(L)'
;MAIITGFHIADIRFPTSKSLDGSDAMNKDPDYSAAYLILETDSDISGHGFAFTLGRGTELQCATIELLAPKVVGMKVGELKSSLGEIARELVSDSQIRWLGPEKGLTHMAVGAVLTALWDLVAKYEGKPLWEVLSDMSPEEIVSLVDFRYIRDVLTPAEALEILKRAEGTKAERKAKLLKSGIPAYTTSPGWLGYSDEKMVRLAKEAVADGFTLIKLKCGGSIADDKRRLKLAREAVGPNVRLAIDANQVWSVDEAIAWLNELRDKSVDLYWIEEPTSPDDALGHATIAKAIAPIRVATGEHVQNRIIFKQMLQLGAFSFMQIDSTRVAGPNENIANILMAAKFGIPVCPHAGGVGLCELVQHLSMFDYVAVSGENDARVIEFVDHLHEHFVSPVKIERGRYLAPTAPGAGGEMFPESIKRFTFPTGEEWQ
;
A
#
# COMPACT_ATOMS: atom_id res chain seq x y z
N MET A 1 11.40 23.36 20.50
CA MET A 1 11.82 21.98 20.09
C MET A 1 10.63 21.10 20.40
N ALA A 2 9.93 20.58 19.38
CA ALA A 2 8.67 19.82 19.59
C ALA A 2 8.94 18.49 20.29
N ILE A 3 8.11 18.13 21.28
CA ILE A 3 8.18 16.87 22.05
C ILE A 3 6.82 16.19 21.94
N ILE A 4 6.79 14.88 21.75
CA ILE A 4 5.55 14.08 21.78
C ILE A 4 5.03 14.05 23.22
N THR A 5 3.84 14.61 23.47
CA THR A 5 3.26 14.76 24.81
C THR A 5 2.17 13.74 25.12
N GLY A 6 1.56 13.16 24.08
CA GLY A 6 0.46 12.22 24.24
C GLY A 6 0.04 11.60 22.92
N PHE A 7 -1.06 10.87 22.97
CA PHE A 7 -1.66 10.28 21.79
C PHE A 7 -3.17 10.12 21.95
N HIS A 8 -3.85 10.08 20.82
CA HIS A 8 -5.27 9.74 20.71
C HIS A 8 -5.48 8.62 19.71
N ILE A 9 -6.38 7.68 19.99
CA ILE A 9 -6.71 6.56 19.10
C ILE A 9 -8.22 6.57 18.85
N ALA A 10 -8.59 6.38 17.57
CA ALA A 10 -9.99 6.31 17.16
C ALA A 10 -10.23 5.10 16.24
N ASP A 11 -11.32 4.38 16.45
CA ASP A 11 -11.86 3.37 15.55
C ASP A 11 -12.73 4.10 14.51
N ILE A 12 -12.17 4.36 13.33
CA ILE A 12 -12.86 5.07 12.25
C ILE A 12 -13.40 4.05 11.26
N ARG A 13 -14.70 4.09 10.99
CA ARG A 13 -15.36 3.18 10.03
C ARG A 13 -16.25 3.94 9.05
N PHE A 14 -16.10 3.63 7.78
CA PHE A 14 -16.94 4.17 6.69
C PHE A 14 -17.87 3.07 6.18
N PRO A 15 -19.18 3.33 6.04
CA PRO A 15 -20.16 2.30 5.70
C PRO A 15 -20.14 1.97 4.20
N THR A 16 -18.99 1.58 3.66
CA THR A 16 -18.80 1.26 2.24
C THR A 16 -19.57 0.00 1.81
N SER A 17 -19.94 -0.85 2.76
CA SER A 17 -20.84 -1.99 2.54
C SER A 17 -22.21 -1.58 1.96
N LYS A 18 -22.69 -0.36 2.23
CA LYS A 18 -23.97 0.14 1.71
C LYS A 18 -23.95 0.34 0.18
N SER A 19 -22.79 0.66 -0.40
CA SER A 19 -22.60 0.88 -1.85
C SER A 19 -21.82 -0.23 -2.54
N LEU A 20 -21.34 -1.23 -1.77
CA LEU A 20 -20.50 -2.35 -2.19
C LEU A 20 -19.14 -1.90 -2.77
N ASP A 21 -18.70 -0.69 -2.43
CA ASP A 21 -17.35 -0.25 -2.72
C ASP A 21 -16.36 -1.10 -1.92
N GLY A 22 -15.31 -1.59 -2.58
CA GLY A 22 -14.35 -2.51 -1.98
C GLY A 22 -14.77 -3.98 -1.96
N SER A 23 -15.95 -4.34 -2.47
CA SER A 23 -16.42 -5.73 -2.48
C SER A 23 -15.60 -6.62 -3.40
N ASP A 24 -15.22 -7.80 -2.90
CA ASP A 24 -14.42 -8.80 -3.60
C ASP A 24 -14.90 -10.24 -3.28
N ALA A 25 -14.18 -11.28 -3.72
CA ALA A 25 -14.56 -12.67 -3.54
C ALA A 25 -14.47 -13.14 -2.08
N MET A 26 -13.60 -12.55 -1.27
CA MET A 26 -13.42 -12.88 0.15
C MET A 26 -14.16 -11.92 1.07
N ASN A 27 -14.20 -10.62 0.71
CA ASN A 27 -14.81 -9.54 1.47
C ASN A 27 -16.02 -8.99 0.70
N LYS A 28 -17.21 -9.52 0.97
CA LYS A 28 -18.42 -9.21 0.19
C LYS A 28 -19.06 -7.88 0.55
N ASP A 29 -18.90 -7.47 1.80
CA ASP A 29 -19.56 -6.31 2.43
C ASP A 29 -18.61 -5.56 3.38
N PRO A 30 -17.45 -5.08 2.88
CA PRO A 30 -16.46 -4.41 3.73
C PRO A 30 -16.94 -3.03 4.15
N ASP A 31 -16.69 -2.65 5.42
CA ASP A 31 -16.72 -1.29 5.87
C ASP A 31 -15.28 -0.79 6.00
N TYR A 32 -14.81 -0.02 5.02
CA TYR A 32 -13.45 0.50 5.03
C TYR A 32 -13.17 1.28 6.30
N SER A 33 -12.15 0.88 7.03
CA SER A 33 -11.90 1.36 8.39
C SER A 33 -10.43 1.65 8.62
N ALA A 34 -10.16 2.49 9.62
CA ALA A 34 -8.82 2.83 10.07
C ALA A 34 -8.76 2.77 11.61
N ALA A 35 -7.87 1.94 12.13
CA ALA A 35 -7.41 2.08 13.51
C ALA A 35 -6.46 3.28 13.54
N TYR A 36 -6.98 4.44 13.88
CA TYR A 36 -6.37 5.73 13.63
C TYR A 36 -5.65 6.26 14.87
N LEU A 37 -4.39 6.64 14.70
CA LEU A 37 -3.52 7.19 15.74
C LEU A 37 -3.17 8.65 15.44
N ILE A 38 -3.29 9.50 16.45
CA ILE A 38 -2.75 10.86 16.48
C ILE A 38 -1.69 10.91 17.58
N LEU A 39 -0.45 11.28 17.24
CA LEU A 39 0.60 11.65 18.20
C LEU A 39 0.56 13.14 18.41
N GLU A 40 0.30 13.57 19.63
CA GLU A 40 0.22 14.96 20.04
C GLU A 40 1.60 15.49 20.43
N THR A 41 1.87 16.78 20.17
CA THR A 41 3.11 17.43 20.59
C THR A 41 2.83 18.71 21.37
N ASP A 42 3.87 19.27 22.02
CA ASP A 42 3.83 20.58 22.67
C ASP A 42 3.96 21.77 21.67
N SER A 43 3.66 21.50 20.39
CA SER A 43 3.69 22.49 19.29
C SER A 43 2.46 22.36 18.38
N ASP A 44 2.42 23.14 17.29
CA ASP A 44 1.27 23.16 16.36
C ASP A 44 1.21 21.96 15.40
N ILE A 45 2.16 21.00 15.47
CA ILE A 45 2.15 19.82 14.64
C ILE A 45 1.77 18.57 15.43
N SER A 46 1.00 17.70 14.79
CA SER A 46 0.67 16.35 15.26
C SER A 46 1.03 15.32 14.20
N GLY A 47 1.31 14.08 14.64
CA GLY A 47 1.62 12.98 13.74
C GLY A 47 0.43 12.05 13.55
N HIS A 48 0.12 11.70 12.31
CA HIS A 48 -1.03 10.88 11.95
C HIS A 48 -0.59 9.58 11.30
N GLY A 49 -1.11 8.46 11.79
CA GLY A 49 -0.86 7.15 11.23
C GLY A 49 -2.00 6.20 11.54
N PHE A 50 -2.15 5.16 10.77
CA PHE A 50 -3.23 4.20 10.97
C PHE A 50 -2.90 2.83 10.41
N ALA A 51 -3.67 1.83 10.83
CA ALA A 51 -3.74 0.53 10.20
C ALA A 51 -5.10 0.40 9.49
N PHE A 52 -5.09 0.07 8.20
CA PHE A 52 -6.31 -0.18 7.43
C PHE A 52 -6.95 -1.51 7.85
N THR A 53 -8.28 -1.50 7.96
CA THR A 53 -9.12 -2.65 8.35
C THR A 53 -10.47 -2.59 7.62
N LEU A 54 -11.31 -3.62 7.81
CA LEU A 54 -12.58 -3.79 7.07
C LEU A 54 -13.82 -3.85 7.99
N GLY A 55 -13.81 -3.11 9.09
CA GLY A 55 -14.92 -3.07 10.06
C GLY A 55 -14.61 -3.85 11.33
N ARG A 56 -15.29 -4.98 11.58
CA ARG A 56 -15.07 -5.77 12.79
C ARG A 56 -13.61 -6.19 12.96
N GLY A 57 -13.07 -5.99 14.16
CA GLY A 57 -11.66 -6.22 14.47
C GLY A 57 -10.82 -4.93 14.49
N THR A 58 -11.35 -3.78 14.00
CA THR A 58 -10.67 -2.49 14.14
C THR A 58 -10.41 -2.16 15.60
N GLU A 59 -11.34 -2.47 16.50
CA GLU A 59 -11.19 -2.31 17.95
C GLU A 59 -10.00 -3.08 18.52
N LEU A 60 -9.68 -4.27 17.99
CA LEU A 60 -8.50 -5.04 18.40
C LEU A 60 -7.21 -4.37 17.91
N GLN A 61 -7.25 -3.81 16.70
CA GLN A 61 -6.13 -3.07 16.15
C GLN A 61 -5.87 -1.78 16.94
N CYS A 62 -6.92 -1.05 17.31
CA CYS A 62 -6.83 0.13 18.20
C CYS A 62 -6.19 -0.23 19.55
N ALA A 63 -6.66 -1.30 20.20
CA ALA A 63 -6.10 -1.78 21.47
C ALA A 63 -4.61 -2.17 21.31
N THR A 64 -4.21 -2.72 20.17
CA THR A 64 -2.80 -3.07 19.92
C THR A 64 -1.93 -1.82 19.72
N ILE A 65 -2.44 -0.79 19.06
CA ILE A 65 -1.75 0.51 18.91
C ILE A 65 -1.59 1.16 20.30
N GLU A 66 -2.62 1.08 21.18
CA GLU A 66 -2.60 1.62 22.53
C GLU A 66 -1.49 1.00 23.41
N LEU A 67 -1.11 -0.25 23.16
CA LEU A 67 0.02 -0.90 23.86
C LEU A 67 1.39 -0.37 23.38
N LEU A 68 1.49 0.14 22.17
CA LEU A 68 2.75 0.56 21.57
C LEU A 68 2.98 2.07 21.62
N ALA A 69 1.93 2.88 21.45
CA ALA A 69 2.03 4.34 21.39
C ALA A 69 2.70 4.99 22.62
N PRO A 70 2.53 4.50 23.87
CA PRO A 70 3.23 5.05 25.03
C PRO A 70 4.75 5.03 24.93
N LYS A 71 5.33 4.11 24.12
CA LYS A 71 6.78 3.96 23.98
C LYS A 71 7.45 5.13 23.25
N VAL A 72 6.67 5.94 22.54
CA VAL A 72 7.19 7.10 21.78
C VAL A 72 6.86 8.44 22.44
N VAL A 73 6.06 8.45 23.51
CA VAL A 73 5.78 9.65 24.31
C VAL A 73 7.06 10.12 25.00
N GLY A 74 7.31 11.43 24.98
CA GLY A 74 8.54 12.05 25.50
C GLY A 74 9.68 12.18 24.48
N MET A 75 9.55 11.57 23.29
CA MET A 75 10.57 11.71 22.25
C MET A 75 10.54 13.11 21.62
N LYS A 76 11.72 13.63 21.25
CA LYS A 76 11.87 14.93 20.60
C LYS A 76 11.76 14.76 19.09
N VAL A 77 10.85 15.50 18.47
CA VAL A 77 10.58 15.39 17.03
C VAL A 77 11.83 15.66 16.17
N GLY A 78 12.65 16.64 16.55
CA GLY A 78 13.88 16.96 15.81
C GLY A 78 14.98 15.86 15.84
N GLU A 79 14.86 14.87 16.74
CA GLU A 79 15.78 13.75 16.86
C GLU A 79 15.25 12.47 16.16
N LEU A 80 13.97 12.44 15.80
CA LEU A 80 13.31 11.23 15.27
C LEU A 80 13.97 10.73 13.98
N LYS A 81 14.22 11.59 13.00
CA LYS A 81 14.76 11.20 11.69
C LYS A 81 16.00 10.33 11.79
N SER A 82 16.91 10.65 12.71
CA SER A 82 18.16 9.88 12.92
C SER A 82 17.97 8.60 13.72
N SER A 83 16.86 8.47 14.46
CA SER A 83 16.60 7.34 15.37
C SER A 83 15.51 6.38 14.90
N LEU A 84 14.76 6.71 13.81
CA LEU A 84 13.63 5.90 13.35
C LEU A 84 14.00 4.45 13.01
N GLY A 85 15.22 4.18 12.57
CA GLY A 85 15.69 2.80 12.36
C GLY A 85 15.82 2.01 13.66
N GLU A 86 16.28 2.65 14.74
CA GLU A 86 16.37 2.05 16.08
C GLU A 86 15.00 1.87 16.70
N ILE A 87 14.16 2.91 16.70
CA ILE A 87 12.78 2.87 17.18
C ILE A 87 11.99 1.75 16.50
N ALA A 88 12.12 1.60 15.17
CA ALA A 88 11.44 0.53 14.44
C ALA A 88 11.88 -0.86 14.94
N ARG A 89 13.19 -1.08 15.13
CA ARG A 89 13.71 -2.34 15.65
C ARG A 89 13.25 -2.63 17.08
N GLU A 90 13.17 -1.61 17.94
CA GLU A 90 12.68 -1.75 19.31
C GLU A 90 11.21 -2.12 19.35
N LEU A 91 10.35 -1.43 18.59
CA LEU A 91 8.91 -1.71 18.51
C LEU A 91 8.64 -3.13 18.00
N VAL A 92 9.30 -3.53 16.90
CA VAL A 92 9.16 -4.89 16.31
C VAL A 92 9.69 -5.98 17.25
N SER A 93 10.68 -5.67 18.07
CA SER A 93 11.34 -6.63 18.97
C SER A 93 10.79 -6.65 20.39
N ASP A 94 9.66 -5.98 20.66
CA ASP A 94 9.05 -6.00 21.99
C ASP A 94 8.88 -7.43 22.51
N SER A 95 9.52 -7.75 23.64
CA SER A 95 9.68 -9.12 24.13
C SER A 95 8.39 -9.78 24.57
N GLN A 96 7.35 -9.01 24.86
CA GLN A 96 6.05 -9.51 25.30
C GLN A 96 5.03 -9.52 24.17
N ILE A 97 4.82 -8.39 23.49
CA ILE A 97 3.85 -8.24 22.41
C ILE A 97 4.22 -9.13 21.21
N ARG A 98 5.52 -9.28 20.94
CA ARG A 98 6.03 -10.10 19.83
C ARG A 98 5.57 -11.58 19.89
N TRP A 99 5.25 -12.11 21.07
CA TRP A 99 4.70 -13.47 21.19
C TRP A 99 3.32 -13.63 20.57
N LEU A 100 2.52 -12.55 20.53
CA LEU A 100 1.18 -12.55 19.92
C LEU A 100 1.21 -12.61 18.41
N GLY A 101 2.33 -12.29 17.78
CA GLY A 101 2.50 -12.32 16.34
C GLY A 101 3.85 -11.72 15.93
N PRO A 102 4.95 -12.54 15.87
CA PRO A 102 6.27 -12.01 15.53
C PRO A 102 6.30 -11.52 14.08
N GLU A 103 6.40 -10.20 13.94
CA GLU A 103 6.50 -9.51 12.63
C GLU A 103 5.35 -9.86 11.68
N LYS A 104 4.11 -9.94 12.19
CA LYS A 104 2.91 -10.20 11.38
C LYS A 104 1.62 -9.82 12.09
N GLY A 105 0.55 -9.65 11.31
CA GLY A 105 -0.81 -9.43 11.79
C GLY A 105 -0.95 -8.16 12.64
N LEU A 106 -1.84 -8.22 13.63
CA LEU A 106 -2.20 -7.06 14.49
C LEU A 106 -0.99 -6.31 15.03
N THR A 107 -0.01 -7.04 15.58
CA THR A 107 1.15 -6.40 16.22
C THR A 107 2.02 -5.66 15.21
N HIS A 108 2.21 -6.22 14.02
CA HIS A 108 3.06 -5.63 13.00
C HIS A 108 2.40 -4.43 12.31
N MET A 109 1.10 -4.52 12.05
CA MET A 109 0.30 -3.40 11.55
C MET A 109 0.22 -2.24 12.56
N ALA A 110 0.13 -2.54 13.87
CA ALA A 110 0.16 -1.52 14.92
C ALA A 110 1.53 -0.80 14.99
N VAL A 111 2.63 -1.53 14.85
CA VAL A 111 3.98 -0.92 14.69
C VAL A 111 4.00 -0.02 13.47
N GLY A 112 3.40 -0.46 12.35
CA GLY A 112 3.27 0.32 11.12
C GLY A 112 2.54 1.65 11.34
N ALA A 113 1.43 1.64 12.06
CA ALA A 113 0.66 2.84 12.39
C ALA A 113 1.48 3.84 13.22
N VAL A 114 2.19 3.36 14.25
CA VAL A 114 3.06 4.21 15.09
C VAL A 114 4.21 4.79 14.27
N LEU A 115 4.90 3.98 13.46
CA LEU A 115 6.00 4.45 12.62
C LEU A 115 5.54 5.45 11.54
N THR A 116 4.37 5.24 10.96
CA THR A 116 3.80 6.19 9.99
C THR A 116 3.50 7.53 10.65
N ALA A 117 2.93 7.54 11.87
CA ALA A 117 2.71 8.76 12.64
C ALA A 117 4.01 9.50 12.99
N LEU A 118 5.07 8.76 13.32
CA LEU A 118 6.40 9.36 13.56
C LEU A 118 7.01 9.96 12.28
N TRP A 119 6.86 9.28 11.14
CA TRP A 119 7.30 9.81 9.85
C TRP A 119 6.50 11.03 9.41
N ASP A 120 5.20 11.07 9.71
CA ASP A 120 4.36 12.24 9.47
C ASP A 120 4.85 13.45 10.29
N LEU A 121 5.18 13.24 11.58
CA LEU A 121 5.82 14.28 12.41
C LEU A 121 7.15 14.77 11.83
N VAL A 122 8.03 13.87 11.39
CA VAL A 122 9.31 14.24 10.78
C VAL A 122 9.07 15.08 9.52
N ALA A 123 8.16 14.67 8.66
CA ALA A 123 7.85 15.36 7.43
C ALA A 123 7.26 16.76 7.68
N LYS A 124 6.34 16.89 8.62
CA LYS A 124 5.78 18.17 9.05
C LYS A 124 6.83 19.09 9.70
N TYR A 125 7.69 18.54 10.54
CA TYR A 125 8.78 19.27 11.20
C TYR A 125 9.79 19.81 10.18
N GLU A 126 10.10 19.06 9.12
CA GLU A 126 10.98 19.50 8.03
C GLU A 126 10.25 20.40 6.99
N GLY A 127 8.93 20.55 7.11
CA GLY A 127 8.13 21.35 6.16
C GLY A 127 8.07 20.74 4.76
N LYS A 128 8.17 19.40 4.65
CA LYS A 128 8.23 18.67 3.38
C LYS A 128 7.24 17.50 3.34
N PRO A 129 6.76 17.07 2.15
CA PRO A 129 6.08 15.80 2.01
C PRO A 129 7.04 14.64 2.28
N LEU A 130 6.54 13.52 2.81
CA LEU A 130 7.37 12.38 3.21
C LEU A 130 8.24 11.82 2.07
N TRP A 131 7.73 11.76 0.82
CA TRP A 131 8.52 11.30 -0.31
C TRP A 131 9.78 12.14 -0.54
N GLU A 132 9.68 13.44 -0.31
CA GLU A 132 10.80 14.37 -0.46
C GLU A 132 11.80 14.23 0.68
N VAL A 133 11.31 14.10 1.93
CA VAL A 133 12.17 13.80 3.10
C VAL A 133 13.00 12.54 2.86
N LEU A 134 12.35 11.44 2.46
CA LEU A 134 13.03 10.17 2.18
C LEU A 134 14.01 10.30 1.00
N SER A 135 13.61 11.01 -0.06
CA SER A 135 14.48 11.18 -1.23
C SER A 135 15.67 12.09 -0.97
N ASP A 136 15.57 13.04 -0.03
CA ASP A 136 16.68 13.94 0.32
C ASP A 136 17.67 13.32 1.31
N MET A 137 17.33 12.17 1.93
CA MET A 137 18.27 11.42 2.79
C MET A 137 19.43 10.86 1.96
N SER A 138 20.60 10.80 2.57
CA SER A 138 21.77 10.12 2.00
C SER A 138 21.55 8.60 1.91
N PRO A 139 22.25 7.89 1.00
CA PRO A 139 22.23 6.43 0.95
C PRO A 139 22.51 5.76 2.29
N GLU A 140 23.45 6.29 3.07
CA GLU A 140 23.82 5.79 4.39
C GLU A 140 22.69 5.95 5.41
N GLU A 141 21.99 7.09 5.40
CA GLU A 141 20.83 7.33 6.26
C GLU A 141 19.68 6.38 5.90
N ILE A 142 19.36 6.16 4.61
CA ILE A 142 18.33 5.20 4.18
C ILE A 142 18.69 3.78 4.61
N VAL A 143 19.95 3.36 4.45
CA VAL A 143 20.41 2.02 4.91
C VAL A 143 20.22 1.86 6.42
N SER A 144 20.41 2.92 7.22
CA SER A 144 20.24 2.88 8.67
C SER A 144 18.78 2.63 9.13
N LEU A 145 17.81 2.96 8.28
CA LEU A 145 16.37 2.73 8.54
C LEU A 145 15.98 1.24 8.44
N VAL A 146 16.74 0.44 7.70
CA VAL A 146 16.39 -0.93 7.34
C VAL A 146 16.82 -1.91 8.44
N ASP A 147 15.89 -2.77 8.87
CA ASP A 147 16.25 -3.95 9.65
C ASP A 147 16.63 -5.11 8.72
N PHE A 148 17.93 -5.35 8.57
CA PHE A 148 18.47 -6.42 7.74
C PHE A 148 18.40 -7.80 8.40
N ARG A 149 17.87 -7.91 9.62
CA ARG A 149 17.66 -9.22 10.27
C ARG A 149 16.72 -10.06 9.40
N TYR A 150 17.09 -11.27 9.13
CA TYR A 150 16.39 -12.27 8.33
C TYR A 150 16.37 -12.04 6.80
N ILE A 151 17.03 -10.99 6.28
CA ILE A 151 17.11 -10.73 4.83
C ILE A 151 18.55 -10.59 4.30
N ARG A 152 19.58 -10.73 5.16
CA ARG A 152 20.99 -10.58 4.76
C ARG A 152 21.46 -11.59 3.73
N ASP A 153 20.80 -12.72 3.62
CA ASP A 153 21.05 -13.75 2.60
C ASP A 153 20.63 -13.31 1.19
N VAL A 154 19.76 -12.30 1.09
CA VAL A 154 19.30 -11.74 -0.20
C VAL A 154 19.64 -10.28 -0.41
N LEU A 155 19.81 -9.50 0.66
CA LEU A 155 20.19 -8.09 0.60
C LEU A 155 21.05 -7.73 1.81
N THR A 156 22.32 -7.47 1.58
CA THR A 156 23.24 -6.96 2.60
C THR A 156 23.18 -5.43 2.69
N PRO A 157 23.60 -4.81 3.81
CA PRO A 157 23.73 -3.34 3.89
C PRO A 157 24.60 -2.73 2.81
N ALA A 158 25.68 -3.42 2.41
CA ALA A 158 26.59 -2.96 1.36
C ALA A 158 25.89 -2.93 -0.01
N GLU A 159 25.14 -3.98 -0.36
CA GLU A 159 24.38 -4.04 -1.62
C GLU A 159 23.25 -3.00 -1.65
N ALA A 160 22.55 -2.79 -0.54
CA ALA A 160 21.55 -1.73 -0.42
C ALA A 160 22.17 -0.34 -0.65
N LEU A 161 23.34 -0.10 -0.06
CA LEU A 161 24.10 1.13 -0.25
C LEU A 161 24.51 1.33 -1.72
N GLU A 162 24.96 0.27 -2.40
CA GLU A 162 25.33 0.32 -3.83
C GLU A 162 24.11 0.62 -4.72
N ILE A 163 22.94 0.04 -4.43
CA ILE A 163 21.69 0.34 -5.16
C ILE A 163 21.37 1.83 -5.06
N LEU A 164 21.39 2.38 -3.85
CA LEU A 164 21.07 3.79 -3.60
C LEU A 164 22.11 4.73 -4.25
N LYS A 165 23.41 4.42 -4.12
CA LYS A 165 24.49 5.24 -4.72
C LYS A 165 24.43 5.28 -6.25
N ARG A 166 24.01 4.21 -6.90
CA ARG A 166 23.80 4.22 -8.37
C ARG A 166 22.72 5.21 -8.79
N ALA A 167 21.72 5.42 -7.94
CA ALA A 167 20.62 6.34 -8.22
C ALA A 167 20.96 7.81 -7.96
N GLU A 168 22.01 8.14 -7.19
CA GLU A 168 22.34 9.51 -6.78
C GLU A 168 22.58 10.46 -7.97
N GLY A 169 23.32 10.04 -8.97
CA GLY A 169 23.76 10.91 -10.08
C GLY A 169 22.63 11.56 -10.88
N THR A 170 21.45 10.95 -10.93
CA THR A 170 20.27 11.43 -11.68
C THR A 170 19.06 11.74 -10.80
N LYS A 171 19.22 11.73 -9.48
CA LYS A 171 18.15 11.97 -8.50
C LYS A 171 17.45 13.32 -8.73
N ALA A 172 18.20 14.40 -8.97
CA ALA A 172 17.65 15.72 -9.20
C ALA A 172 16.79 15.79 -10.48
N GLU A 173 17.21 15.13 -11.56
CA GLU A 173 16.45 15.05 -12.80
C GLU A 173 15.14 14.29 -12.61
N ARG A 174 15.20 13.17 -11.88
CA ARG A 174 13.99 12.37 -11.57
C ARG A 174 13.02 13.14 -10.69
N LYS A 175 13.52 13.87 -9.67
CA LYS A 175 12.69 14.75 -8.83
C LYS A 175 12.00 15.82 -9.68
N ALA A 176 12.71 16.48 -10.58
CA ALA A 176 12.13 17.47 -11.49
C ALA A 176 11.08 16.85 -12.43
N LYS A 177 11.35 15.66 -12.98
CA LYS A 177 10.41 14.92 -13.84
C LYS A 177 9.17 14.48 -13.06
N LEU A 178 9.33 14.00 -11.81
CA LEU A 178 8.23 13.64 -10.91
C LEU A 178 7.30 14.84 -10.68
N LEU A 179 7.84 15.99 -10.29
CA LEU A 179 7.06 17.20 -10.04
C LEU A 179 6.30 17.69 -11.28
N LYS A 180 6.83 17.44 -12.48
CA LYS A 180 6.19 17.84 -13.75
C LYS A 180 5.12 16.89 -14.23
N SER A 181 5.31 15.57 -14.04
CA SER A 181 4.51 14.56 -14.73
C SER A 181 3.96 13.45 -13.84
N GLY A 182 4.23 13.49 -12.53
CA GLY A 182 3.73 12.50 -11.57
C GLY A 182 4.15 11.05 -11.88
N ILE A 183 3.48 10.09 -11.23
CA ILE A 183 3.69 8.64 -11.41
C ILE A 183 2.44 8.00 -12.02
N PRO A 184 2.55 7.04 -12.96
CA PRO A 184 1.41 6.37 -13.54
C PRO A 184 0.55 5.66 -12.50
N ALA A 185 -0.77 5.71 -12.68
CA ALA A 185 -1.75 5.00 -11.87
C ALA A 185 -2.43 3.87 -12.67
N TYR A 186 -2.94 2.88 -11.96
CA TYR A 186 -4.00 2.00 -12.43
C TYR A 186 -5.22 2.14 -11.51
N THR A 187 -6.40 1.72 -11.97
CA THR A 187 -7.60 1.85 -11.14
C THR A 187 -8.38 0.55 -11.01
N THR A 188 -8.89 0.32 -9.79
CA THR A 188 -9.83 -0.75 -9.45
C THR A 188 -11.26 -0.24 -9.33
N SER A 189 -11.48 1.09 -9.35
CA SER A 189 -12.80 1.71 -9.18
C SER A 189 -13.92 1.12 -10.06
N PRO A 190 -13.68 0.72 -11.33
CA PRO A 190 -14.71 0.07 -12.12
C PRO A 190 -14.98 -1.38 -11.73
N GLY A 191 -14.06 -2.01 -11.02
CA GLY A 191 -13.91 -3.47 -10.97
C GLY A 191 -14.53 -4.19 -9.79
N TRP A 192 -15.15 -3.51 -8.83
CA TRP A 192 -15.71 -4.16 -7.64
C TRP A 192 -16.72 -5.27 -7.99
N LEU A 193 -16.68 -6.37 -7.26
CA LEU A 193 -17.45 -7.56 -7.61
C LEU A 193 -18.96 -7.35 -7.47
N GLY A 194 -19.39 -6.52 -6.52
CA GLY A 194 -20.80 -6.19 -6.29
C GLY A 194 -21.41 -5.21 -7.29
N TYR A 195 -20.65 -4.67 -8.26
CA TYR A 195 -21.16 -3.71 -9.23
C TYR A 195 -21.91 -4.41 -10.38
N SER A 196 -22.98 -3.74 -10.87
CA SER A 196 -23.65 -4.17 -12.10
C SER A 196 -22.75 -3.99 -13.33
N ASP A 197 -23.06 -4.72 -14.40
CA ASP A 197 -22.34 -4.61 -15.66
C ASP A 197 -22.37 -3.20 -16.23
N GLU A 198 -23.53 -2.52 -16.15
CA GLU A 198 -23.69 -1.15 -16.63
C GLU A 198 -22.82 -0.17 -15.84
N LYS A 199 -22.76 -0.30 -14.49
CA LYS A 199 -21.89 0.53 -13.64
C LYS A 199 -20.43 0.28 -13.97
N MET A 200 -20.02 -0.99 -14.07
CA MET A 200 -18.65 -1.38 -14.42
C MET A 200 -18.22 -0.80 -15.78
N VAL A 201 -19.04 -0.98 -16.82
CA VAL A 201 -18.76 -0.49 -18.19
C VAL A 201 -18.68 1.04 -18.22
N ARG A 202 -19.57 1.73 -17.54
CA ARG A 202 -19.56 3.19 -17.45
C ARG A 202 -18.27 3.69 -16.80
N LEU A 203 -17.94 3.18 -15.61
CA LEU A 203 -16.74 3.59 -14.88
C LEU A 203 -15.46 3.22 -15.63
N ALA A 204 -15.43 2.08 -16.35
CA ALA A 204 -14.28 1.70 -17.16
C ALA A 204 -14.05 2.69 -18.33
N LYS A 205 -15.10 3.16 -18.99
CA LYS A 205 -15.01 4.19 -20.02
C LYS A 205 -14.57 5.54 -19.48
N GLU A 206 -15.09 5.94 -18.31
CA GLU A 206 -14.69 7.16 -17.61
C GLU A 206 -13.20 7.09 -17.25
N ALA A 207 -12.72 5.98 -16.69
CA ALA A 207 -11.30 5.78 -16.38
C ALA A 207 -10.39 5.91 -17.62
N VAL A 208 -10.81 5.38 -18.76
CA VAL A 208 -10.05 5.54 -20.03
C VAL A 208 -10.03 7.00 -20.48
N ALA A 209 -11.15 7.71 -20.36
CA ALA A 209 -11.22 9.13 -20.69
C ALA A 209 -10.34 9.98 -19.77
N ASP A 210 -10.18 9.57 -18.51
CA ASP A 210 -9.29 10.18 -17.52
C ASP A 210 -7.81 9.79 -17.68
N GLY A 211 -7.50 8.96 -18.69
CA GLY A 211 -6.12 8.62 -19.10
C GLY A 211 -5.52 7.40 -18.41
N PHE A 212 -6.31 6.60 -17.71
CA PHE A 212 -5.82 5.31 -17.17
C PHE A 212 -5.54 4.32 -18.30
N THR A 213 -4.39 3.66 -18.23
CA THR A 213 -3.93 2.69 -19.22
C THR A 213 -3.94 1.24 -18.72
N LEU A 214 -4.34 1.06 -17.48
CA LEU A 214 -4.52 -0.23 -16.81
C LEU A 214 -5.72 -0.16 -15.87
N ILE A 215 -6.62 -1.12 -16.01
CA ILE A 215 -7.82 -1.27 -15.18
C ILE A 215 -7.81 -2.67 -14.58
N LYS A 216 -8.13 -2.78 -13.28
CA LYS A 216 -8.23 -4.03 -12.53
C LYS A 216 -9.69 -4.34 -12.20
N LEU A 217 -10.08 -5.61 -12.34
CA LEU A 217 -11.40 -6.12 -12.00
C LEU A 217 -11.27 -7.19 -10.93
N LYS A 218 -12.13 -7.17 -9.93
CA LYS A 218 -12.26 -8.28 -8.97
C LYS A 218 -12.87 -9.49 -9.66
N CYS A 219 -12.40 -10.69 -9.34
CA CYS A 219 -12.83 -11.98 -9.92
C CYS A 219 -12.90 -13.07 -8.85
N GLY A 220 -13.21 -14.31 -9.24
CA GLY A 220 -13.23 -15.47 -8.34
C GLY A 220 -14.60 -15.80 -7.75
N GLY A 221 -15.64 -15.03 -8.07
CA GLY A 221 -17.01 -15.35 -7.65
C GLY A 221 -17.63 -16.47 -8.48
N SER A 222 -17.54 -16.37 -9.80
CA SER A 222 -18.06 -17.34 -10.78
C SER A 222 -17.28 -17.24 -12.07
N ILE A 223 -16.84 -18.37 -12.63
CA ILE A 223 -16.08 -18.39 -13.89
C ILE A 223 -16.89 -17.83 -15.07
N ALA A 224 -18.21 -18.07 -15.08
CA ALA A 224 -19.10 -17.54 -16.12
C ALA A 224 -19.22 -16.02 -16.03
N ASP A 225 -19.35 -15.47 -14.83
CA ASP A 225 -19.40 -14.04 -14.61
C ASP A 225 -18.06 -13.37 -14.89
N ASP A 226 -16.95 -13.97 -14.47
CA ASP A 226 -15.61 -13.46 -14.76
C ASP A 226 -15.36 -13.35 -16.27
N LYS A 227 -15.69 -14.39 -17.03
CA LYS A 227 -15.61 -14.39 -18.51
C LYS A 227 -16.46 -13.27 -19.13
N ARG A 228 -17.71 -13.13 -18.65
CA ARG A 228 -18.65 -12.12 -19.12
C ARG A 228 -18.13 -10.71 -18.82
N ARG A 229 -17.76 -10.45 -17.57
CA ARG A 229 -17.26 -9.15 -17.11
C ARG A 229 -15.97 -8.74 -17.85
N LEU A 230 -15.03 -9.65 -18.02
CA LEU A 230 -13.80 -9.41 -18.77
C LEU A 230 -14.06 -9.05 -20.22
N LYS A 231 -15.00 -9.74 -20.88
CA LYS A 231 -15.40 -9.42 -22.26
C LYS A 231 -16.03 -8.02 -22.33
N LEU A 232 -16.97 -7.71 -21.46
CA LEU A 232 -17.61 -6.38 -21.40
C LEU A 232 -16.59 -5.27 -21.11
N ALA A 233 -15.66 -5.51 -20.19
CA ALA A 233 -14.60 -4.55 -19.89
C ALA A 233 -13.70 -4.33 -21.11
N ARG A 234 -13.25 -5.41 -21.79
CA ARG A 234 -12.42 -5.29 -23.01
C ARG A 234 -13.13 -4.52 -24.11
N GLU A 235 -14.41 -4.78 -24.34
CA GLU A 235 -15.23 -4.03 -25.30
C GLU A 235 -15.35 -2.54 -24.92
N ALA A 236 -15.45 -2.25 -23.62
CA ALA A 236 -15.58 -0.88 -23.11
C ALA A 236 -14.29 -0.07 -23.23
N VAL A 237 -13.12 -0.68 -22.95
CA VAL A 237 -11.82 0.04 -22.86
C VAL A 237 -11.00 -0.02 -24.15
N GLY A 238 -11.36 -0.89 -25.09
CA GLY A 238 -10.62 -1.08 -26.36
C GLY A 238 -9.31 -1.87 -26.18
N PRO A 239 -8.55 -2.08 -27.26
CA PRO A 239 -7.40 -3.01 -27.27
C PRO A 239 -6.14 -2.46 -26.60
N ASN A 240 -6.03 -1.16 -26.41
CA ASN A 240 -4.78 -0.51 -25.93
C ASN A 240 -4.68 -0.38 -24.41
N VAL A 241 -5.77 -0.59 -23.70
CA VAL A 241 -5.80 -0.54 -22.23
C VAL A 241 -5.54 -1.94 -21.68
N ARG A 242 -4.60 -2.07 -20.77
CA ARG A 242 -4.30 -3.33 -20.08
C ARG A 242 -5.42 -3.68 -19.11
N LEU A 243 -5.78 -4.96 -19.06
CA LEU A 243 -6.73 -5.49 -18.08
C LEU A 243 -6.00 -6.41 -17.11
N ALA A 244 -6.23 -6.19 -15.81
CA ALA A 244 -5.78 -7.06 -14.74
C ALA A 244 -6.99 -7.60 -13.97
N ILE A 245 -6.79 -8.71 -13.27
CA ILE A 245 -7.80 -9.28 -12.39
C ILE A 245 -7.21 -9.54 -11.01
N ASP A 246 -8.08 -9.60 -10.01
CA ASP A 246 -7.71 -9.83 -8.61
C ASP A 246 -8.69 -10.82 -7.99
N ALA A 247 -8.16 -11.94 -7.49
CA ALA A 247 -8.93 -13.02 -6.88
C ALA A 247 -9.00 -12.94 -5.35
N ASN A 248 -8.27 -12.02 -4.73
CA ASN A 248 -8.25 -11.84 -3.27
C ASN A 248 -8.11 -13.17 -2.52
N GLN A 249 -7.19 -14.05 -2.97
CA GLN A 249 -6.79 -15.30 -2.29
C GLN A 249 -7.85 -16.41 -2.25
N VAL A 250 -8.91 -16.31 -3.06
CA VAL A 250 -10.06 -17.23 -2.97
C VAL A 250 -9.74 -18.66 -3.39
N TRP A 251 -8.67 -18.89 -4.17
CA TRP A 251 -8.37 -20.19 -4.76
C TRP A 251 -7.24 -20.95 -4.04
N SER A 252 -7.35 -22.27 -4.04
CA SER A 252 -6.19 -23.15 -3.90
C SER A 252 -5.32 -23.08 -5.16
N VAL A 253 -4.10 -23.64 -5.10
CA VAL A 253 -3.14 -23.60 -6.22
C VAL A 253 -3.72 -24.22 -7.51
N ASP A 254 -4.31 -25.41 -7.39
CA ASP A 254 -4.87 -26.12 -8.54
C ASP A 254 -6.11 -25.41 -9.10
N GLU A 255 -6.96 -24.86 -8.23
CA GLU A 255 -8.12 -24.06 -8.65
C GLU A 255 -7.68 -22.80 -9.38
N ALA A 256 -6.68 -22.08 -8.88
CA ALA A 256 -6.13 -20.90 -9.55
C ALA A 256 -5.64 -21.22 -10.97
N ILE A 257 -4.88 -22.32 -11.11
CA ILE A 257 -4.36 -22.75 -12.41
C ILE A 257 -5.52 -23.13 -13.35
N ALA A 258 -6.49 -23.88 -12.87
CA ALA A 258 -7.65 -24.29 -13.67
C ALA A 258 -8.47 -23.07 -14.11
N TRP A 259 -8.79 -22.15 -13.18
CA TRP A 259 -9.58 -20.94 -13.44
C TRP A 259 -8.90 -20.02 -14.45
N LEU A 260 -7.60 -19.77 -14.27
CA LEU A 260 -6.84 -18.89 -15.15
C LEU A 260 -6.63 -19.50 -16.55
N ASN A 261 -6.53 -20.82 -16.67
CA ASN A 261 -6.53 -21.48 -17.96
C ASN A 261 -7.88 -21.33 -18.69
N GLU A 262 -9.00 -21.33 -17.96
CA GLU A 262 -10.30 -21.06 -18.55
C GLU A 262 -10.52 -19.60 -18.94
N LEU A 263 -9.90 -18.65 -18.21
CA LEU A 263 -9.92 -17.21 -18.52
C LEU A 263 -8.92 -16.83 -19.63
N ARG A 264 -8.08 -17.77 -20.07
CA ARG A 264 -7.06 -17.54 -21.09
C ARG A 264 -7.71 -17.31 -22.47
N ASP A 265 -8.04 -16.07 -22.77
CA ASP A 265 -8.59 -15.61 -24.02
C ASP A 265 -7.69 -14.52 -24.62
N LYS A 266 -7.17 -14.75 -25.83
CA LYS A 266 -6.32 -13.78 -26.53
C LYS A 266 -7.02 -12.47 -26.84
N SER A 267 -8.35 -12.47 -26.94
CA SER A 267 -9.12 -11.25 -27.18
C SER A 267 -9.23 -10.38 -25.92
N VAL A 268 -9.10 -10.97 -24.74
CA VAL A 268 -9.07 -10.28 -23.45
C VAL A 268 -7.66 -9.80 -23.10
N ASP A 269 -6.64 -10.61 -23.35
CA ASP A 269 -5.22 -10.32 -23.12
C ASP A 269 -4.94 -9.83 -21.68
N LEU A 270 -5.05 -10.76 -20.72
CA LEU A 270 -4.84 -10.45 -19.31
C LEU A 270 -3.40 -10.06 -19.03
N TYR A 271 -3.20 -8.90 -18.40
CA TYR A 271 -1.89 -8.36 -18.05
C TYR A 271 -1.31 -9.03 -16.80
N TRP A 272 -2.11 -9.11 -15.69
CA TRP A 272 -1.77 -9.89 -14.51
C TRP A 272 -3.01 -10.46 -13.80
N ILE A 273 -2.76 -11.48 -12.98
CA ILE A 273 -3.61 -11.93 -11.89
C ILE A 273 -3.01 -11.47 -10.56
N GLU A 274 -3.82 -10.90 -9.70
CA GLU A 274 -3.46 -10.45 -8.37
C GLU A 274 -3.98 -11.43 -7.32
N GLU A 275 -3.16 -11.73 -6.31
CA GLU A 275 -3.48 -12.60 -5.18
C GLU A 275 -4.22 -13.91 -5.56
N PRO A 276 -3.65 -14.78 -6.41
CA PRO A 276 -4.34 -15.97 -6.87
C PRO A 276 -4.57 -17.01 -5.77
N THR A 277 -3.78 -16.99 -4.68
CA THR A 277 -3.87 -17.94 -3.57
C THR A 277 -3.39 -17.29 -2.27
N SER A 278 -3.31 -18.05 -1.17
CA SER A 278 -2.90 -17.56 0.15
C SER A 278 -1.60 -16.73 0.11
N PRO A 279 -1.56 -15.55 0.75
CA PRO A 279 -0.37 -14.71 0.78
C PRO A 279 0.83 -15.34 1.49
N ASP A 280 0.60 -16.39 2.30
CA ASP A 280 1.64 -17.14 3.01
C ASP A 280 2.22 -18.29 2.17
N ASP A 281 1.59 -18.63 1.02
CA ASP A 281 2.03 -19.71 0.14
C ASP A 281 2.95 -19.23 -0.98
N ALA A 282 4.22 -18.97 -0.65
CA ALA A 282 5.21 -18.55 -1.62
C ALA A 282 5.50 -19.63 -2.69
N LEU A 283 5.46 -20.91 -2.33
CA LEU A 283 5.63 -22.04 -3.26
C LEU A 283 4.43 -22.17 -4.21
N GLY A 284 3.22 -22.00 -3.68
CA GLY A 284 1.99 -21.99 -4.47
C GLY A 284 1.98 -20.87 -5.50
N HIS A 285 2.34 -19.65 -5.11
CA HIS A 285 2.47 -18.52 -6.04
C HIS A 285 3.49 -18.82 -7.16
N ALA A 286 4.66 -19.38 -6.83
CA ALA A 286 5.66 -19.75 -7.83
C ALA A 286 5.16 -20.85 -8.79
N THR A 287 4.40 -21.83 -8.28
CA THR A 287 3.78 -22.88 -9.08
C THR A 287 2.74 -22.31 -10.04
N ILE A 288 1.88 -21.43 -9.55
CA ILE A 288 0.87 -20.74 -10.36
C ILE A 288 1.57 -19.88 -11.43
N ALA A 289 2.52 -19.03 -11.05
CA ALA A 289 3.23 -18.14 -11.99
C ALA A 289 3.85 -18.91 -13.17
N LYS A 290 4.44 -20.08 -12.90
CA LYS A 290 5.01 -20.95 -13.94
C LYS A 290 3.93 -21.57 -14.83
N ALA A 291 2.81 -22.00 -14.25
CA ALA A 291 1.75 -22.72 -14.98
C ALA A 291 0.92 -21.81 -15.89
N ILE A 292 0.73 -20.56 -15.52
CA ILE A 292 -0.16 -19.61 -16.22
C ILE A 292 0.55 -18.70 -17.21
N ALA A 293 1.87 -18.80 -17.35
CA ALA A 293 2.60 -17.97 -18.31
C ALA A 293 1.93 -17.95 -19.69
N PRO A 294 1.79 -16.83 -20.39
CA PRO A 294 2.43 -15.52 -20.14
C PRO A 294 1.66 -14.58 -19.22
N ILE A 295 0.51 -14.97 -18.63
CA ILE A 295 -0.17 -14.15 -17.61
C ILE A 295 0.78 -13.98 -16.42
N ARG A 296 0.95 -12.76 -15.95
CA ARG A 296 1.87 -12.44 -14.85
C ARG A 296 1.15 -12.53 -13.51
N VAL A 297 1.90 -12.77 -12.43
CA VAL A 297 1.37 -12.70 -11.06
C VAL A 297 1.79 -11.37 -10.44
N ALA A 298 0.84 -10.69 -9.79
CA ALA A 298 1.06 -9.58 -8.88
C ALA A 298 0.58 -9.98 -7.50
N THR A 299 1.31 -9.66 -6.44
CA THR A 299 0.89 -9.94 -5.07
C THR A 299 1.71 -9.17 -4.05
N GLY A 300 1.17 -9.03 -2.84
CA GLY A 300 1.90 -8.44 -1.73
C GLY A 300 1.08 -7.63 -0.73
N GLU A 301 -0.14 -7.22 -1.05
CA GLU A 301 -0.97 -6.40 -0.15
C GLU A 301 -1.27 -7.10 1.19
N HIS A 302 -1.38 -8.41 1.19
CA HIS A 302 -1.55 -9.24 2.39
C HIS A 302 -0.26 -9.90 2.86
N VAL A 303 0.86 -9.71 2.16
CA VAL A 303 2.17 -10.22 2.61
C VAL A 303 2.58 -9.50 3.88
N GLN A 304 2.80 -10.26 4.94
CA GLN A 304 2.84 -9.75 6.29
C GLN A 304 4.18 -9.15 6.72
N ASN A 305 5.27 -9.47 6.02
CA ASN A 305 6.60 -8.97 6.37
C ASN A 305 7.61 -9.18 5.23
N ARG A 306 8.76 -8.52 5.37
CA ARG A 306 9.90 -8.60 4.43
C ARG A 306 10.45 -10.01 4.22
N ILE A 307 10.23 -10.94 5.16
CA ILE A 307 10.75 -12.31 5.07
C ILE A 307 9.97 -13.11 4.04
N ILE A 308 8.64 -12.96 4.01
CA ILE A 308 7.80 -13.60 3.00
C ILE A 308 8.07 -12.97 1.63
N PHE A 309 8.20 -11.66 1.52
CA PHE A 309 8.63 -11.00 0.28
C PHE A 309 9.95 -11.54 -0.24
N LYS A 310 10.95 -11.70 0.66
CA LYS A 310 12.22 -12.34 0.32
C LYS A 310 12.03 -13.72 -0.30
N GLN A 311 11.23 -14.59 0.34
CA GLN A 311 10.99 -15.95 -0.14
C GLN A 311 10.31 -15.95 -1.52
N MET A 312 9.31 -15.09 -1.71
CA MET A 312 8.63 -14.93 -2.99
C MET A 312 9.57 -14.46 -4.10
N LEU A 313 10.45 -13.49 -3.80
CA LEU A 313 11.49 -13.02 -4.74
C LEU A 313 12.45 -14.14 -5.13
N GLN A 314 12.96 -14.91 -4.15
CA GLN A 314 13.87 -16.05 -4.39
C GLN A 314 13.24 -17.12 -5.27
N LEU A 315 11.94 -17.33 -5.16
CA LEU A 315 11.19 -18.35 -5.90
C LEU A 315 10.68 -17.86 -7.27
N GLY A 316 10.79 -16.56 -7.58
CA GLY A 316 10.16 -15.98 -8.77
C GLY A 316 8.64 -16.09 -8.75
N ALA A 317 8.03 -15.90 -7.56
CA ALA A 317 6.62 -16.13 -7.32
C ALA A 317 5.70 -15.06 -7.96
N PHE A 318 6.25 -13.90 -8.27
CA PHE A 318 5.51 -12.79 -8.91
C PHE A 318 6.37 -12.00 -9.89
N SER A 319 5.71 -11.29 -10.79
CA SER A 319 6.32 -10.33 -11.72
C SER A 319 6.18 -8.89 -11.28
N PHE A 320 5.27 -8.61 -10.34
CA PHE A 320 5.00 -7.29 -9.76
C PHE A 320 4.86 -7.43 -8.25
N MET A 321 5.62 -6.63 -7.50
CA MET A 321 5.52 -6.58 -6.03
C MET A 321 4.51 -5.51 -5.63
N GLN A 322 3.50 -5.89 -4.86
CA GLN A 322 2.46 -4.99 -4.37
C GLN A 322 2.63 -4.74 -2.87
N ILE A 323 3.46 -3.76 -2.53
CA ILE A 323 3.55 -3.32 -1.14
C ILE A 323 2.27 -2.62 -0.71
N ASP A 324 1.97 -2.67 0.58
CA ASP A 324 0.91 -1.91 1.24
C ASP A 324 1.50 -1.04 2.36
N SER A 325 0.98 0.18 2.54
CA SER A 325 1.52 1.15 3.50
C SER A 325 1.24 0.77 4.95
N THR A 326 0.20 -0.03 5.21
CA THR A 326 -0.33 -0.32 6.56
C THR A 326 -0.25 -1.79 6.96
N ARG A 327 0.08 -2.69 6.02
CA ARG A 327 0.16 -4.13 6.26
C ARG A 327 1.40 -4.55 7.03
N VAL A 328 2.52 -3.88 6.79
CA VAL A 328 3.83 -4.16 7.39
C VAL A 328 4.23 -3.09 8.42
N ALA A 329 5.42 -3.18 8.99
CA ALA A 329 5.92 -2.21 9.96
C ALA A 329 6.27 -0.84 9.32
N GLY A 330 5.32 -0.26 8.60
CA GLY A 330 5.37 1.11 8.08
C GLY A 330 6.44 1.37 7.02
N PRO A 331 6.84 2.64 6.85
CA PRO A 331 7.77 3.04 5.81
C PRO A 331 9.14 2.35 5.88
N ASN A 332 9.67 2.09 7.07
CA ASN A 332 10.98 1.44 7.25
C ASN A 332 11.03 0.05 6.61
N GLU A 333 10.00 -0.77 6.81
CA GLU A 333 9.97 -2.11 6.23
C GLU A 333 9.67 -2.08 4.72
N ASN A 334 8.82 -1.15 4.28
CA ASN A 334 8.58 -0.96 2.85
C ASN A 334 9.83 -0.48 2.09
N ILE A 335 10.70 0.32 2.72
CA ILE A 335 12.02 0.65 2.15
C ILE A 335 12.85 -0.63 1.95
N ALA A 336 12.86 -1.55 2.91
CA ALA A 336 13.54 -2.85 2.75
C ALA A 336 12.96 -3.66 1.57
N ASN A 337 11.63 -3.71 1.45
CA ASN A 337 10.93 -4.40 0.35
C ASN A 337 11.26 -3.79 -1.01
N ILE A 338 11.25 -2.45 -1.12
CA ILE A 338 11.62 -1.71 -2.34
C ILE A 338 13.07 -2.00 -2.74
N LEU A 339 14.01 -2.00 -1.80
CA LEU A 339 15.42 -2.30 -2.07
C LEU A 339 15.63 -3.77 -2.50
N MET A 340 14.91 -4.72 -1.89
CA MET A 340 14.93 -6.11 -2.35
C MET A 340 14.34 -6.22 -3.76
N ALA A 341 13.21 -5.59 -4.04
CA ALA A 341 12.61 -5.57 -5.38
C ALA A 341 13.58 -5.01 -6.42
N ALA A 342 14.27 -3.91 -6.11
CA ALA A 342 15.28 -3.31 -6.98
C ALA A 342 16.45 -4.27 -7.26
N LYS A 343 16.93 -5.02 -6.25
CA LYS A 343 17.98 -6.03 -6.42
C LYS A 343 17.56 -7.15 -7.37
N PHE A 344 16.31 -7.59 -7.30
CA PHE A 344 15.76 -8.65 -8.15
C PHE A 344 15.23 -8.15 -9.50
N GLY A 345 15.26 -6.83 -9.75
CA GLY A 345 14.72 -6.24 -10.99
C GLY A 345 13.20 -6.34 -11.11
N ILE A 346 12.50 -6.44 -9.99
CA ILE A 346 11.03 -6.54 -9.94
C ILE A 346 10.42 -5.15 -9.76
N PRO A 347 9.49 -4.72 -10.62
CA PRO A 347 8.77 -3.46 -10.44
C PRO A 347 7.84 -3.53 -9.23
N VAL A 348 7.80 -2.41 -8.48
CA VAL A 348 6.86 -2.21 -7.36
C VAL A 348 5.63 -1.50 -7.88
N CYS A 349 4.46 -2.12 -7.70
CA CYS A 349 3.14 -1.63 -8.10
C CYS A 349 2.21 -1.66 -6.88
N PRO A 350 2.26 -0.67 -5.99
CA PRO A 350 1.60 -0.73 -4.70
C PRO A 350 0.09 -0.90 -4.76
N HIS A 351 -0.44 -1.64 -3.78
CA HIS A 351 -1.85 -1.68 -3.42
C HIS A 351 -2.26 -0.36 -2.74
N ALA A 352 -3.46 0.12 -3.04
CA ALA A 352 -4.07 1.28 -2.39
C ALA A 352 -5.61 1.20 -2.32
N GLY A 353 -6.18 0.02 -2.46
CA GLY A 353 -7.63 -0.22 -2.41
C GLY A 353 -8.20 -0.13 -1.00
N GLY A 354 -8.14 1.04 -0.35
CA GLY A 354 -8.64 1.25 1.01
C GLY A 354 -8.62 2.70 1.43
N VAL A 355 -9.27 3.02 2.56
CA VAL A 355 -9.29 4.39 3.07
C VAL A 355 -7.88 4.87 3.41
N GLY A 356 -7.46 6.00 2.84
CA GLY A 356 -6.18 6.66 3.09
C GLY A 356 -4.94 5.93 2.55
N LEU A 357 -5.10 4.77 1.91
CA LEU A 357 -3.96 4.02 1.38
C LEU A 357 -3.34 4.72 0.17
N CYS A 358 -4.15 5.34 -0.68
CA CYS A 358 -3.66 6.17 -1.78
C CYS A 358 -2.78 7.33 -1.27
N GLU A 359 -3.24 8.00 -0.22
CA GLU A 359 -2.56 9.12 0.44
C GLU A 359 -1.19 8.73 0.99
N LEU A 360 -1.09 7.54 1.61
CA LEU A 360 0.16 7.07 2.20
C LEU A 360 1.12 6.50 1.16
N VAL A 361 0.65 5.60 0.29
CA VAL A 361 1.53 4.80 -0.55
C VAL A 361 2.20 5.58 -1.69
N GLN A 362 1.58 6.69 -2.13
CA GLN A 362 2.18 7.55 -3.14
C GLN A 362 3.58 8.04 -2.73
N HIS A 363 3.80 8.30 -1.45
CA HIS A 363 5.10 8.73 -0.93
C HIS A 363 6.18 7.66 -1.11
N LEU A 364 5.84 6.39 -0.87
CA LEU A 364 6.76 5.27 -1.05
C LEU A 364 7.10 5.02 -2.53
N SER A 365 6.11 5.14 -3.41
CA SER A 365 6.31 5.01 -4.86
C SER A 365 7.17 6.14 -5.44
N MET A 366 6.97 7.36 -4.96
CA MET A 366 7.76 8.51 -5.38
C MET A 366 9.20 8.41 -4.87
N PHE A 367 9.40 7.93 -3.64
CA PHE A 367 10.73 7.61 -3.11
C PHE A 367 11.40 6.51 -3.96
N ASP A 368 10.70 5.40 -4.27
CA ASP A 368 11.23 4.34 -5.14
C ASP A 368 11.71 4.92 -6.47
N TYR A 369 10.86 5.69 -7.14
CA TYR A 369 11.23 6.31 -8.41
C TYR A 369 12.42 7.26 -8.31
N VAL A 370 12.42 8.16 -7.31
CA VAL A 370 13.45 9.21 -7.21
C VAL A 370 14.77 8.66 -6.68
N ALA A 371 14.76 7.80 -5.68
CA ALA A 371 15.96 7.42 -4.93
C ALA A 371 16.43 5.99 -5.17
N VAL A 372 15.63 5.10 -5.78
CA VAL A 372 15.97 3.68 -5.93
C VAL A 372 15.97 3.24 -7.39
N SER A 373 14.79 3.14 -8.02
CA SER A 373 14.65 2.47 -9.32
C SER A 373 14.95 3.36 -10.53
N GLY A 374 14.55 4.61 -10.50
CA GLY A 374 14.68 5.54 -11.61
C GLY A 374 13.77 5.27 -12.80
N GLU A 375 12.88 4.28 -12.72
CA GLU A 375 12.02 3.82 -13.81
C GLU A 375 10.54 3.93 -13.47
N ASN A 376 9.71 4.29 -14.45
CA ASN A 376 8.26 4.42 -14.32
C ASN A 376 7.46 3.51 -15.26
N ASP A 377 8.09 2.90 -16.28
CA ASP A 377 7.34 2.28 -17.39
C ASP A 377 6.52 1.06 -16.95
N ALA A 378 6.99 0.31 -15.96
CA ALA A 378 6.30 -0.85 -15.40
C ALA A 378 5.79 -0.63 -13.98
N ARG A 379 5.98 0.57 -13.41
CA ARG A 379 5.57 0.92 -12.04
C ARG A 379 4.31 1.76 -12.08
N VAL A 380 3.24 1.23 -11.53
CA VAL A 380 1.93 1.88 -11.45
C VAL A 380 1.39 1.78 -10.03
N ILE A 381 0.77 2.84 -9.53
CA ILE A 381 0.15 2.89 -8.20
C ILE A 381 -1.34 2.61 -8.37
N GLU A 382 -1.93 1.78 -7.51
CA GLU A 382 -3.37 1.61 -7.46
C GLU A 382 -4.07 2.92 -7.10
N PHE A 383 -5.23 3.16 -7.71
CA PHE A 383 -6.13 4.24 -7.37
C PHE A 383 -7.56 3.73 -7.24
N VAL A 384 -8.23 4.14 -6.18
CA VAL A 384 -9.67 4.01 -5.97
C VAL A 384 -10.25 5.41 -5.77
N ASP A 385 -11.49 5.65 -6.21
CA ASP A 385 -12.07 6.98 -6.38
C ASP A 385 -12.97 7.46 -5.22
N HIS A 386 -12.77 6.92 -4.02
CA HIS A 386 -13.64 7.22 -2.87
C HIS A 386 -12.86 7.47 -1.58
N LEU A 387 -13.48 8.20 -0.65
CA LEU A 387 -13.03 8.53 0.71
C LEU A 387 -11.87 9.55 0.79
N HIS A 388 -11.42 10.12 -0.32
CA HIS A 388 -10.36 11.14 -0.35
C HIS A 388 -10.79 12.46 0.31
N GLU A 389 -12.08 12.76 0.30
CA GLU A 389 -12.69 13.97 0.88
C GLU A 389 -12.54 14.06 2.40
N HIS A 390 -12.12 12.97 3.04
CA HIS A 390 -11.91 12.94 4.49
C HIS A 390 -10.50 13.31 4.91
N PHE A 391 -9.58 13.53 3.96
CA PHE A 391 -8.17 13.83 4.22
C PHE A 391 -7.84 15.30 3.96
N VAL A 392 -6.97 15.87 4.80
CA VAL A 392 -6.49 17.26 4.68
C VAL A 392 -5.66 17.45 3.41
N SER A 393 -4.92 16.43 3.01
CA SER A 393 -4.07 16.43 1.82
C SER A 393 -4.42 15.25 0.92
N PRO A 394 -5.59 15.26 0.25
CA PRO A 394 -6.03 14.17 -0.60
C PRO A 394 -5.12 14.01 -1.82
N VAL A 395 -5.04 12.78 -2.34
CA VAL A 395 -4.31 12.52 -3.59
C VAL A 395 -4.91 13.31 -4.75
N LYS A 396 -4.07 13.66 -5.71
CA LYS A 396 -4.47 14.33 -6.95
C LYS A 396 -4.11 13.46 -8.13
N ILE A 397 -5.13 13.06 -8.89
CA ILE A 397 -4.95 12.31 -10.14
C ILE A 397 -5.19 13.24 -11.33
N GLU A 398 -4.28 13.24 -12.26
CA GLU A 398 -4.42 13.93 -13.55
C GLU A 398 -3.94 13.02 -14.67
N ARG A 399 -4.81 12.77 -15.65
CA ARG A 399 -4.52 11.92 -16.82
C ARG A 399 -3.97 10.54 -16.44
N GLY A 400 -4.61 9.87 -15.47
CA GLY A 400 -4.21 8.56 -14.98
C GLY A 400 -2.85 8.56 -14.26
N ARG A 401 -2.46 9.68 -13.61
CA ARG A 401 -1.19 9.81 -12.90
C ARG A 401 -1.39 10.48 -11.55
N TYR A 402 -0.72 9.98 -10.53
CA TYR A 402 -0.57 10.65 -9.24
C TYR A 402 0.33 11.88 -9.39
N LEU A 403 -0.16 13.04 -9.08
CA LEU A 403 0.66 14.25 -8.95
C LEU A 403 1.42 14.21 -7.62
N ALA A 404 2.67 14.66 -7.64
CA ALA A 404 3.46 14.67 -6.42
C ALA A 404 2.88 15.64 -5.39
N PRO A 405 2.56 15.19 -4.15
CA PRO A 405 2.13 16.08 -3.08
C PRO A 405 3.25 17.03 -2.69
N THR A 406 2.86 18.27 -2.38
CA THR A 406 3.78 19.34 -1.94
C THR A 406 3.53 19.76 -0.49
N ALA A 407 2.39 19.38 0.08
CA ALA A 407 2.09 19.68 1.49
C ALA A 407 2.97 18.84 2.42
N PRO A 408 3.44 19.42 3.54
CA PRO A 408 4.19 18.68 4.55
C PRO A 408 3.38 17.53 5.15
N GLY A 409 4.05 16.42 5.44
CA GLY A 409 3.44 15.24 6.07
C GLY A 409 3.46 13.99 5.20
N ALA A 410 2.87 12.92 5.73
CA ALA A 410 2.73 11.61 5.08
C ALA A 410 1.36 11.42 4.39
N GLY A 411 0.48 12.42 4.42
CA GLY A 411 -0.84 12.39 3.76
C GLY A 411 -1.97 11.73 4.57
N GLY A 412 -1.67 11.08 5.69
CA GLY A 412 -2.66 10.33 6.49
C GLY A 412 -3.52 11.17 7.44
N GLU A 413 -3.42 12.49 7.42
CA GLU A 413 -4.19 13.38 8.29
C GLU A 413 -5.64 13.52 7.83
N MET A 414 -6.60 13.10 8.68
CA MET A 414 -8.03 13.27 8.44
C MET A 414 -8.55 14.59 9.04
N PHE A 415 -9.58 15.16 8.43
CA PHE A 415 -10.30 16.28 9.01
C PHE A 415 -10.94 15.90 10.36
N PRO A 416 -10.88 16.78 11.40
CA PRO A 416 -11.45 16.51 12.71
C PRO A 416 -12.95 16.18 12.68
N GLU A 417 -13.71 16.82 11.80
CA GLU A 417 -15.13 16.54 11.57
C GLU A 417 -15.37 15.14 11.00
N SER A 418 -14.50 14.64 10.13
CA SER A 418 -14.56 13.28 9.61
C SER A 418 -14.27 12.26 10.70
N ILE A 419 -13.22 12.49 11.51
CA ILE A 419 -12.92 11.65 12.67
C ILE A 419 -14.12 11.57 13.60
N LYS A 420 -14.69 12.73 14.00
CA LYS A 420 -15.86 12.78 14.89
C LYS A 420 -17.07 12.04 14.33
N ARG A 421 -17.38 12.24 13.04
CA ARG A 421 -18.55 11.66 12.39
C ARG A 421 -18.47 10.14 12.27
N PHE A 422 -17.30 9.61 11.90
CA PHE A 422 -17.13 8.21 11.57
C PHE A 422 -16.51 7.35 12.69
N THR A 423 -16.24 7.92 13.88
CA THR A 423 -15.78 7.14 15.05
C THR A 423 -16.85 6.13 15.47
N PHE A 424 -16.50 4.86 15.47
CA PHE A 424 -17.39 3.77 15.89
C PHE A 424 -17.28 3.53 17.42
N PRO A 425 -18.39 3.28 18.15
CA PRO A 425 -19.80 3.32 17.70
C PRO A 425 -20.47 4.67 17.98
N THR A 426 -19.75 5.71 18.36
CA THR A 426 -20.29 6.96 18.95
C THR A 426 -20.51 8.09 17.94
N GLY A 427 -19.93 7.98 16.74
CA GLY A 427 -20.07 8.98 15.68
C GLY A 427 -21.48 9.01 15.07
N GLU A 428 -21.85 10.14 14.46
CA GLU A 428 -23.18 10.38 13.89
C GLU A 428 -23.60 9.33 12.86
N GLU A 429 -22.64 8.78 12.11
CA GLU A 429 -22.92 7.77 11.07
C GLU A 429 -23.40 6.43 11.66
N TRP A 430 -23.14 6.16 12.93
CA TRP A 430 -23.41 4.88 13.60
C TRP A 430 -24.51 4.92 14.66
N GLN A 431 -25.20 6.06 14.83
CA GLN A 431 -26.29 6.24 15.80
C GLN A 431 -27.67 5.97 15.22
#